data_3015a11f7e5f4e9878a9897e2ec7f116
#
_entry.id   3015a11f7e5f4e9878a9897e2ec7f116
#
_cell.length_a   1.000
_cell.length_b   1.000
_cell.length_c   1.000
_cell.angle_alpha   90.00
_cell.angle_beta   90.00
_cell.angle_gamma   90.00
#
_symmetry.space_group_name_H-M   'P 1'
#
loop_
_entity.id
_entity.type
_entity.pdbx_description
1 polymer ?
#
loop_
_entity_poly.entity_id
_entity_poly.type
_entity_poly.pdbx_seq_one_letter_code
_entity_poly.pdbx_strand_id
1 'polypeptide(L)'
;MRHGFPLLLALLFSTLPVFNATADAGDRLLVFAGAAGKPPTEEAAKVFQKKTGVKVDLVFGGSGFVLSQMMLGKKGDIFFPGSSDFMEIAKKKGAVFPETDRKVVYLAQAINVQKGNPKKIRNLRDLLRPGLRVAIANPEGVCVGLYAVETIEKVFSPAEKAAFRKNLVNYTESCEKTATAVSLKAVDAVIGWSVFQYWDPQRIETVPLKADEISRIGYIPVAIARYTRNRARAQQFIDFMLSGEGRAIFKKYHYFMTPEEAGAWIGSKKPVGGEYFLPAEWIRK
;
A
#
# COMPACT_ATOMS: atom_id res chain seq x y z
N MET A 1 44.42 -76.60 -30.38
CA MET A 1 44.33 -76.12 -28.99
C MET A 1 44.42 -74.58 -28.98
N ARG A 2 43.32 -73.91 -28.84
CA ARG A 2 43.28 -72.43 -28.77
C ARG A 2 42.44 -72.06 -27.56
N HIS A 3 43.10 -71.55 -26.55
CA HIS A 3 42.45 -71.08 -25.31
C HIS A 3 41.98 -69.66 -25.54
N GLY A 4 40.67 -69.48 -25.49
CA GLY A 4 40.04 -68.13 -25.47
C GLY A 4 39.91 -67.66 -24.03
N PHE A 5 40.48 -66.52 -23.69
CA PHE A 5 40.26 -65.78 -22.45
C PHE A 5 39.00 -64.92 -22.58
N PRO A 6 38.07 -64.94 -21.62
CA PRO A 6 36.97 -63.96 -21.63
C PRO A 6 37.40 -62.66 -20.97
N LEU A 7 37.22 -61.60 -21.70
CA LEU A 7 37.42 -60.21 -21.25
C LEU A 7 36.20 -59.79 -20.39
N LEU A 8 36.41 -59.65 -19.08
CA LEU A 8 35.40 -59.13 -18.14
C LEU A 8 35.39 -57.60 -18.25
N LEU A 9 34.35 -57.04 -18.87
CA LEU A 9 34.12 -55.60 -18.95
C LEU A 9 33.42 -55.12 -17.64
N ALA A 10 34.17 -54.51 -16.71
CA ALA A 10 33.63 -53.93 -15.50
C ALA A 10 33.00 -52.57 -15.81
N LEU A 11 31.66 -52.48 -15.81
CA LEU A 11 30.92 -51.22 -15.88
C LEU A 11 31.00 -50.52 -14.52
N LEU A 12 31.83 -49.48 -14.44
CA LEU A 12 31.82 -48.51 -13.34
C LEU A 12 30.59 -47.62 -13.45
N PHE A 13 29.54 -47.89 -12.67
CA PHE A 13 28.45 -46.98 -12.44
C PHE A 13 28.94 -45.86 -11.50
N SER A 14 29.31 -44.71 -12.06
CA SER A 14 29.53 -43.50 -11.27
C SER A 14 28.18 -42.92 -10.87
N THR A 15 27.80 -43.11 -9.62
CA THR A 15 26.65 -42.40 -9.01
C THR A 15 27.04 -40.95 -8.76
N LEU A 16 26.64 -40.07 -9.67
CA LEU A 16 26.65 -38.62 -9.42
C LEU A 16 25.64 -38.32 -8.32
N PRO A 17 26.02 -37.61 -7.26
CA PRO A 17 25.03 -37.13 -6.29
C PRO A 17 24.10 -36.15 -6.98
N VAL A 18 22.83 -36.49 -7.12
CA VAL A 18 21.77 -35.56 -7.49
C VAL A 18 21.60 -34.61 -6.32
N PHE A 19 22.22 -33.45 -6.39
CA PHE A 19 21.87 -32.31 -5.53
C PHE A 19 20.43 -31.90 -5.86
N ASN A 20 19.46 -32.48 -5.17
CA ASN A 20 18.12 -31.91 -5.11
C ASN A 20 18.23 -30.62 -4.31
N ALA A 21 18.46 -29.51 -5.02
CA ALA A 21 18.18 -28.19 -4.52
C ALA A 21 16.65 -28.05 -4.44
N THR A 22 16.06 -28.60 -3.39
CA THR A 22 14.74 -28.18 -2.93
C THR A 22 14.94 -26.73 -2.51
N ALA A 23 14.60 -25.78 -3.38
CA ALA A 23 14.44 -24.40 -2.99
C ALA A 23 13.43 -24.42 -1.82
N ASP A 24 13.96 -24.20 -0.61
CA ASP A 24 13.20 -24.32 0.62
C ASP A 24 12.08 -23.28 0.58
N ALA A 25 10.84 -23.73 0.47
CA ALA A 25 9.65 -22.89 0.54
C ALA A 25 9.58 -22.07 1.86
N GLY A 26 10.48 -22.39 2.82
CA GLY A 26 10.64 -21.74 4.10
C GLY A 26 11.33 -20.37 4.07
N ASP A 27 12.12 -20.07 3.03
CA ASP A 27 12.96 -18.86 2.98
C ASP A 27 12.36 -17.73 2.09
N ARG A 28 11.07 -17.79 1.82
CA ARG A 28 10.38 -16.79 1.01
C ARG A 28 9.03 -16.40 1.61
N LEU A 29 8.73 -15.13 1.58
CA LEU A 29 7.43 -14.55 1.94
C LEU A 29 6.82 -13.84 0.75
N LEU A 30 5.52 -14.01 0.55
CA LEU A 30 4.71 -13.28 -0.43
C LEU A 30 3.78 -12.30 0.31
N VAL A 31 3.98 -11.00 0.08
CA VAL A 31 3.23 -9.92 0.72
C VAL A 31 2.34 -9.23 -0.32
N PHE A 32 1.04 -9.22 -0.08
CA PHE A 32 0.07 -8.43 -0.84
C PHE A 32 -0.12 -7.08 -0.15
N ALA A 33 0.40 -6.02 -0.75
CA ALA A 33 0.49 -4.70 -0.15
C ALA A 33 -0.27 -3.63 -0.92
N GLY A 34 -1.03 -2.81 -0.22
CA GLY A 34 -1.54 -1.54 -0.74
C GLY A 34 -0.38 -0.57 -0.99
N ALA A 35 -0.41 0.12 -2.12
CA ALA A 35 0.70 1.00 -2.53
C ALA A 35 0.87 2.27 -1.66
N ALA A 36 0.05 2.45 -0.60
CA ALA A 36 0.17 3.60 0.31
C ALA A 36 1.49 3.63 1.09
N GLY A 37 2.13 2.47 1.29
CA GLY A 37 3.42 2.34 1.98
C GLY A 37 4.54 1.83 1.07
N LYS A 38 4.43 1.95 -0.27
CA LYS A 38 5.33 1.25 -1.20
C LYS A 38 6.82 1.55 -0.96
N PRO A 39 7.32 2.79 -1.00
CA PRO A 39 8.77 3.04 -0.87
C PRO A 39 9.38 2.50 0.43
N PRO A 40 8.84 2.79 1.63
CA PRO A 40 9.40 2.26 2.87
C PRO A 40 9.26 0.74 3.00
N THR A 41 8.20 0.14 2.44
CA THR A 41 8.01 -1.32 2.47
C THR A 41 9.05 -2.04 1.63
N GLU A 42 9.39 -1.49 0.46
CA GLU A 42 10.47 -2.03 -0.39
C GLU A 42 11.84 -1.96 0.32
N GLU A 43 12.12 -0.85 1.01
CA GLU A 43 13.35 -0.71 1.81
C GLU A 43 13.35 -1.69 3.00
N ALA A 44 12.24 -1.78 3.74
CA ALA A 44 12.10 -2.69 4.87
C ALA A 44 12.28 -4.17 4.45
N ALA A 45 11.70 -4.56 3.32
CA ALA A 45 11.87 -5.91 2.78
C ALA A 45 13.34 -6.22 2.44
N LYS A 46 14.06 -5.28 1.83
CA LYS A 46 15.50 -5.44 1.54
C LYS A 46 16.35 -5.57 2.81
N VAL A 47 16.08 -4.74 3.82
CA VAL A 47 16.79 -4.79 5.10
C VAL A 47 16.50 -6.11 5.82
N PHE A 48 15.22 -6.52 5.87
CA PHE A 48 14.83 -7.80 6.47
C PHE A 48 15.51 -8.99 5.77
N GLN A 49 15.48 -9.02 4.44
CA GLN A 49 16.15 -10.06 3.67
C GLN A 49 17.65 -10.13 3.95
N LYS A 50 18.32 -8.97 4.02
CA LYS A 50 19.76 -8.92 4.36
C LYS A 50 20.07 -9.47 5.75
N LYS A 51 19.17 -9.27 6.72
CA LYS A 51 19.36 -9.72 8.12
C LYS A 51 19.03 -11.20 8.34
N THR A 52 18.04 -11.71 7.61
CA THR A 52 17.46 -13.04 7.91
C THR A 52 17.71 -14.07 6.81
N GLY A 53 18.13 -13.67 5.62
CA GLY A 53 18.17 -14.51 4.43
C GLY A 53 16.80 -14.75 3.79
N VAL A 54 15.70 -14.39 4.46
CA VAL A 54 14.33 -14.62 3.98
C VAL A 54 13.99 -13.63 2.86
N LYS A 55 13.71 -14.12 1.67
CA LYS A 55 13.28 -13.27 0.54
C LYS A 55 11.85 -12.80 0.75
N VAL A 56 11.59 -11.50 0.50
CA VAL A 56 10.25 -10.92 0.57
C VAL A 56 9.83 -10.45 -0.82
N ASP A 57 8.86 -11.15 -1.40
CA ASP A 57 8.24 -10.75 -2.66
C ASP A 57 7.03 -9.87 -2.38
N LEU A 58 7.00 -8.70 -3.01
CA LEU A 58 5.99 -7.69 -2.81
C LEU A 58 5.09 -7.56 -4.03
N VAL A 59 3.78 -7.69 -3.84
CA VAL A 59 2.75 -7.41 -4.86
C VAL A 59 2.04 -6.14 -4.46
N PHE A 60 2.26 -5.06 -5.20
CA PHE A 60 1.66 -3.76 -4.92
C PHE A 60 0.46 -3.45 -5.82
N GLY A 61 -0.52 -2.73 -5.27
CA GLY A 61 -1.68 -2.25 -6.00
C GLY A 61 -2.65 -1.45 -5.13
N GLY A 62 -3.85 -1.22 -5.63
CA GLY A 62 -4.97 -0.80 -4.78
C GLY A 62 -5.27 -1.88 -3.75
N SER A 63 -5.60 -1.47 -2.52
CA SER A 63 -5.79 -2.41 -1.40
C SER A 63 -6.86 -3.47 -1.67
N GLY A 64 -7.97 -3.09 -2.31
CA GLY A 64 -9.03 -4.02 -2.71
C GLY A 64 -8.61 -4.97 -3.83
N PHE A 65 -7.79 -4.47 -4.77
CA PHE A 65 -7.27 -5.28 -5.86
C PHE A 65 -6.31 -6.36 -5.36
N VAL A 66 -5.33 -6.00 -4.53
CA VAL A 66 -4.38 -6.99 -3.98
C VAL A 66 -5.05 -7.97 -3.01
N LEU A 67 -6.10 -7.53 -2.29
CA LEU A 67 -6.94 -8.44 -1.50
C LEU A 67 -7.62 -9.47 -2.40
N SER A 68 -8.23 -9.03 -3.48
CA SER A 68 -8.90 -9.91 -4.45
C SER A 68 -7.93 -10.91 -5.08
N GLN A 69 -6.74 -10.44 -5.48
CA GLN A 69 -5.68 -11.32 -6.02
C GLN A 69 -5.24 -12.38 -5.01
N MET A 70 -5.02 -11.98 -3.74
CA MET A 70 -4.66 -12.89 -2.66
C MET A 70 -5.72 -13.97 -2.44
N MET A 71 -6.99 -13.56 -2.40
CA MET A 71 -8.13 -14.47 -2.15
C MET A 71 -8.38 -15.42 -3.32
N LEU A 72 -8.39 -14.92 -4.55
CA LEU A 72 -8.60 -15.74 -5.76
C LEU A 72 -7.45 -16.73 -5.96
N GLY A 73 -6.21 -16.27 -5.75
CA GLY A 73 -5.04 -17.12 -5.86
C GLY A 73 -4.82 -18.07 -4.68
N LYS A 74 -5.58 -17.92 -3.59
CA LYS A 74 -5.41 -18.66 -2.32
C LYS A 74 -3.94 -18.76 -1.91
N LYS A 75 -3.21 -17.65 -2.03
CA LYS A 75 -1.77 -17.56 -1.76
C LYS A 75 -1.41 -16.22 -1.12
N GLY A 76 -0.27 -16.19 -0.45
CA GLY A 76 0.25 -15.01 0.25
C GLY A 76 0.42 -15.29 1.73
N ASP A 77 1.41 -14.66 2.30
CA ASP A 77 1.77 -14.84 3.71
C ASP A 77 1.30 -13.65 4.55
N ILE A 78 1.29 -12.45 3.96
CA ILE A 78 0.93 -11.21 4.64
C ILE A 78 0.01 -10.38 3.76
N PHE A 79 -1.02 -9.78 4.37
CA PHE A 79 -1.83 -8.73 3.80
C PHE A 79 -1.49 -7.40 4.50
N PHE A 80 -1.13 -6.40 3.70
CA PHE A 80 -0.66 -5.11 4.17
C PHE A 80 -1.36 -3.97 3.42
N PRO A 81 -2.68 -3.76 3.65
CA PRO A 81 -3.45 -2.74 2.93
C PRO A 81 -3.08 -1.33 3.36
N GLY A 82 -3.44 -0.35 2.56
CA GLY A 82 -3.15 1.06 2.83
C GLY A 82 -4.13 1.75 3.80
N SER A 83 -5.15 1.05 4.33
CA SER A 83 -6.06 1.58 5.36
C SER A 83 -6.77 0.48 6.13
N SER A 84 -7.35 0.89 7.29
CA SER A 84 -8.21 0.04 8.12
C SER A 84 -9.41 -0.52 7.37
N ASP A 85 -10.03 0.26 6.49
CA ASP A 85 -11.21 -0.14 5.72
C ASP A 85 -11.01 -1.49 5.01
N PHE A 86 -9.89 -1.62 4.30
CA PHE A 86 -9.58 -2.86 3.58
C PHE A 86 -9.10 -4.00 4.48
N MET A 87 -8.55 -3.69 5.66
CA MET A 87 -8.25 -4.71 6.66
C MET A 87 -9.55 -5.28 7.25
N GLU A 88 -10.52 -4.43 7.56
CA GLU A 88 -11.82 -4.91 8.05
C GLU A 88 -12.56 -5.74 7.00
N ILE A 89 -12.50 -5.36 5.72
CA ILE A 89 -13.01 -6.19 4.63
C ILE A 89 -12.30 -7.55 4.59
N ALA A 90 -10.97 -7.58 4.74
CA ALA A 90 -10.21 -8.83 4.73
C ALA A 90 -10.58 -9.74 5.92
N LYS A 91 -10.78 -9.16 7.11
CA LYS A 91 -11.26 -9.89 8.30
C LYS A 91 -12.66 -10.47 8.08
N LYS A 92 -13.61 -9.65 7.61
CA LYS A 92 -15.00 -10.08 7.32
C LYS A 92 -15.04 -11.20 6.27
N LYS A 93 -14.12 -11.20 5.31
CA LYS A 93 -13.98 -12.25 4.29
C LYS A 93 -13.16 -13.46 4.74
N GLY A 94 -12.65 -13.49 5.99
CA GLY A 94 -11.81 -14.57 6.51
C GLY A 94 -10.47 -14.72 5.77
N ALA A 95 -9.96 -13.65 5.15
CA ALA A 95 -8.73 -13.68 4.36
C ALA A 95 -7.44 -13.54 5.19
N VAL A 96 -7.57 -13.07 6.43
CA VAL A 96 -6.47 -12.88 7.38
C VAL A 96 -6.77 -13.50 8.74
N PHE A 97 -5.76 -13.67 9.57
CA PHE A 97 -5.90 -13.99 10.99
C PHE A 97 -6.11 -12.69 11.78
N PRO A 98 -7.33 -12.37 12.28
CA PRO A 98 -7.64 -11.06 12.89
C PRO A 98 -6.77 -10.73 14.10
N GLU A 99 -6.39 -11.74 14.87
CA GLU A 99 -5.55 -11.60 16.06
C GLU A 99 -4.11 -11.13 15.77
N THR A 100 -3.71 -11.19 14.50
CA THR A 100 -2.38 -10.76 14.03
C THR A 100 -2.38 -9.33 13.47
N ASP A 101 -3.53 -8.66 13.40
CA ASP A 101 -3.62 -7.27 12.92
C ASP A 101 -2.83 -6.31 13.82
N ARG A 102 -1.93 -5.55 13.21
CA ARG A 102 -1.10 -4.54 13.87
C ARG A 102 -1.08 -3.26 13.05
N LYS A 103 -1.07 -2.12 13.74
CA LYS A 103 -0.89 -0.79 13.12
C LYS A 103 0.60 -0.50 12.96
N VAL A 104 1.03 -0.25 11.73
CA VAL A 104 2.46 0.02 11.44
C VAL A 104 2.75 1.52 11.51
N VAL A 105 2.02 2.33 10.75
CA VAL A 105 2.21 3.79 10.65
C VAL A 105 0.89 4.51 10.40
N TYR A 106 0.90 5.85 10.55
CA TYR A 106 -0.27 6.69 10.38
C TYR A 106 -0.09 7.66 9.21
N LEU A 107 -1.22 8.10 8.64
CA LEU A 107 -1.32 8.92 7.44
C LEU A 107 -2.31 10.05 7.65
N ALA A 108 -1.99 11.24 7.13
CA ALA A 108 -2.93 12.36 7.03
C ALA A 108 -3.25 12.62 5.56
N GLN A 109 -4.50 12.92 5.28
CA GLN A 109 -4.97 13.29 3.96
C GLN A 109 -4.52 14.71 3.60
N ALA A 110 -4.24 14.96 2.32
CA ALA A 110 -3.82 16.25 1.80
C ALA A 110 -4.16 16.38 0.32
N ILE A 111 -4.07 17.59 -0.20
CA ILE A 111 -4.03 17.83 -1.64
C ILE A 111 -2.56 17.75 -2.07
N ASN A 112 -2.30 17.07 -3.18
CA ASN A 112 -0.97 17.05 -3.77
C ASN A 112 -1.04 17.72 -5.14
N VAL A 113 -0.09 18.62 -5.39
CA VAL A 113 0.01 19.45 -6.60
C VAL A 113 1.40 19.32 -7.20
N GLN A 114 1.56 19.79 -8.42
CA GLN A 114 2.88 19.91 -9.04
C GLN A 114 3.77 20.86 -8.24
N LYS A 115 5.06 20.57 -8.16
CA LYS A 115 6.03 21.40 -7.45
C LYS A 115 5.98 22.86 -7.90
N GLY A 116 5.99 23.79 -6.94
CA GLY A 116 5.80 25.22 -7.17
C GLY A 116 4.36 25.63 -7.36
N ASN A 117 3.41 24.69 -7.26
CA ASN A 117 1.96 24.93 -7.27
C ASN A 117 1.50 25.92 -8.38
N PRO A 118 1.75 25.63 -9.66
CA PRO A 118 1.52 26.57 -10.76
C PRO A 118 0.06 26.99 -10.89
N LYS A 119 -0.87 26.18 -10.39
CA LYS A 119 -2.32 26.49 -10.37
C LYS A 119 -2.77 27.24 -9.13
N LYS A 120 -1.85 27.55 -8.20
CA LYS A 120 -2.13 28.30 -6.95
C LYS A 120 -3.29 27.69 -6.15
N ILE A 121 -3.30 26.37 -6.00
CA ILE A 121 -4.29 25.63 -5.21
C ILE A 121 -3.90 25.73 -3.74
N ARG A 122 -4.76 26.32 -2.89
CA ARG A 122 -4.46 26.59 -1.47
C ARG A 122 -5.37 25.85 -0.49
N ASN A 123 -6.50 25.34 -0.97
CA ASN A 123 -7.51 24.66 -0.17
C ASN A 123 -8.37 23.74 -1.04
N LEU A 124 -9.24 22.97 -0.40
CA LEU A 124 -10.11 22.01 -1.09
C LEU A 124 -11.06 22.67 -2.10
N ARG A 125 -11.60 23.87 -1.80
CA ARG A 125 -12.52 24.56 -2.70
C ARG A 125 -11.85 25.11 -3.96
N ASP A 126 -10.54 25.32 -3.94
CA ASP A 126 -9.81 25.67 -5.16
C ASP A 126 -9.91 24.59 -6.24
N LEU A 127 -10.16 23.33 -5.85
CA LEU A 127 -10.37 22.22 -6.80
C LEU A 127 -11.67 22.35 -7.61
N LEU A 128 -12.56 23.27 -7.21
CA LEU A 128 -13.82 23.55 -7.91
C LEU A 128 -13.67 24.54 -9.08
N ARG A 129 -12.52 25.22 -9.18
CA ARG A 129 -12.28 26.22 -10.25
C ARG A 129 -12.35 25.56 -11.62
N PRO A 130 -13.15 26.15 -12.57
CA PRO A 130 -13.27 25.56 -13.91
C PRO A 130 -11.93 25.38 -14.64
N GLY A 131 -11.80 24.29 -15.37
CA GLY A 131 -10.64 24.00 -16.20
C GLY A 131 -9.44 23.37 -15.44
N LEU A 132 -9.57 23.08 -14.16
CA LEU A 132 -8.60 22.25 -13.45
C LEU A 132 -8.79 20.77 -13.84
N ARG A 133 -7.68 20.06 -13.94
CA ARG A 133 -7.65 18.61 -14.10
C ARG A 133 -7.34 18.00 -12.75
N VAL A 134 -8.33 17.38 -12.14
CA VAL A 134 -8.19 16.73 -10.82
C VAL A 134 -8.32 15.23 -10.99
N ALA A 135 -7.57 14.45 -10.22
CA ALA A 135 -7.83 13.03 -10.07
C ALA A 135 -7.98 12.65 -8.59
N ILE A 136 -8.71 11.58 -8.35
CA ILE A 136 -8.69 10.84 -7.10
C ILE A 136 -8.36 9.38 -7.41
N ALA A 137 -7.94 8.63 -6.43
CA ALA A 137 -7.86 7.19 -6.62
C ALA A 137 -9.27 6.57 -6.69
N ASN A 138 -9.41 5.42 -7.36
CA ASN A 138 -10.69 4.70 -7.40
C ASN A 138 -11.12 4.30 -5.98
N PRO A 139 -12.22 4.85 -5.44
CA PRO A 139 -12.61 4.64 -4.05
C PRO A 139 -13.05 3.21 -3.74
N GLU A 140 -13.46 2.42 -4.75
CA GLU A 140 -13.87 1.05 -4.57
C GLU A 140 -12.69 0.10 -4.25
N GLY A 141 -11.49 0.42 -4.73
CA GLY A 141 -10.33 -0.46 -4.61
C GLY A 141 -9.10 0.17 -3.98
N VAL A 142 -9.08 1.49 -3.75
CA VAL A 142 -7.88 2.20 -3.30
C VAL A 142 -8.18 3.03 -2.06
N CYS A 143 -7.41 2.80 -1.00
CA CYS A 143 -7.63 3.44 0.31
C CYS A 143 -7.73 4.96 0.24
N VAL A 144 -6.80 5.66 -0.41
CA VAL A 144 -6.81 7.13 -0.50
C VAL A 144 -8.01 7.68 -1.28
N GLY A 145 -8.55 6.90 -2.21
CA GLY A 145 -9.78 7.25 -2.93
C GLY A 145 -11.00 7.24 -2.01
N LEU A 146 -11.08 6.25 -1.13
CA LEU A 146 -12.14 6.17 -0.12
C LEU A 146 -12.10 7.39 0.81
N TYR A 147 -10.93 7.77 1.29
CA TYR A 147 -10.72 8.97 2.09
C TYR A 147 -11.02 10.25 1.32
N ALA A 148 -10.67 10.31 0.02
CA ALA A 148 -11.00 11.46 -0.82
C ALA A 148 -12.51 11.66 -0.93
N VAL A 149 -13.27 10.60 -1.17
CA VAL A 149 -14.74 10.65 -1.21
C VAL A 149 -15.32 11.06 0.13
N GLU A 150 -14.83 10.49 1.24
CA GLU A 150 -15.27 10.85 2.60
C GLU A 150 -15.12 12.37 2.86
N THR A 151 -13.99 12.96 2.45
CA THR A 151 -13.76 14.41 2.55
C THR A 151 -14.69 15.20 1.63
N ILE A 152 -14.87 14.79 0.38
CA ILE A 152 -15.76 15.46 -0.58
C ILE A 152 -17.21 15.43 -0.08
N GLU A 153 -17.68 14.27 0.39
CA GLU A 153 -19.05 14.14 0.91
C GLU A 153 -19.27 14.97 2.17
N LYS A 154 -18.26 15.08 3.03
CA LYS A 154 -18.35 15.89 4.24
C LYS A 154 -18.37 17.40 3.97
N VAL A 155 -17.58 17.86 3.00
CA VAL A 155 -17.27 19.30 2.86
C VAL A 155 -18.08 19.98 1.76
N PHE A 156 -18.36 19.26 0.66
CA PHE A 156 -19.00 19.86 -0.49
C PHE A 156 -20.52 19.76 -0.48
N SER A 157 -21.19 20.88 -0.75
CA SER A 157 -22.60 20.90 -1.08
C SER A 157 -22.88 20.12 -2.39
N PRO A 158 -24.14 19.77 -2.70
CA PRO A 158 -24.47 19.11 -3.98
C PRO A 158 -23.98 19.86 -5.21
N ALA A 159 -24.08 21.20 -5.21
CA ALA A 159 -23.60 22.06 -6.30
C ALA A 159 -22.05 22.01 -6.42
N GLU A 160 -21.34 22.06 -5.28
CA GLU A 160 -19.88 21.96 -5.24
C GLU A 160 -19.40 20.56 -5.68
N LYS A 161 -20.09 19.49 -5.28
CA LYS A 161 -19.82 18.12 -5.79
C LYS A 161 -19.98 18.02 -7.30
N ALA A 162 -21.02 18.65 -7.86
CA ALA A 162 -21.22 18.71 -9.31
C ALA A 162 -20.10 19.50 -10.02
N ALA A 163 -19.65 20.61 -9.44
CA ALA A 163 -18.51 21.37 -9.95
C ALA A 163 -17.20 20.58 -9.87
N PHE A 164 -16.93 19.91 -8.76
CA PHE A 164 -15.78 19.03 -8.60
C PHE A 164 -15.76 17.90 -9.66
N ARG A 165 -16.91 17.25 -9.89
CA ARG A 165 -17.05 16.15 -10.88
C ARG A 165 -16.72 16.59 -12.30
N LYS A 166 -16.97 17.87 -12.67
CA LYS A 166 -16.56 18.43 -13.98
C LYS A 166 -15.04 18.53 -14.14
N ASN A 167 -14.32 18.72 -13.04
CA ASN A 167 -12.86 18.80 -13.02
C ASN A 167 -12.19 17.41 -12.81
N LEU A 168 -12.98 16.39 -12.42
CA LEU A 168 -12.47 15.05 -12.16
C LEU A 168 -12.26 14.31 -13.49
N VAL A 169 -11.00 14.27 -13.93
CA VAL A 169 -10.64 13.70 -15.25
C VAL A 169 -10.14 12.25 -15.16
N ASN A 170 -9.81 11.74 -13.96
CA ASN A 170 -9.31 10.38 -13.82
C ASN A 170 -9.55 9.80 -12.42
N TYR A 171 -9.73 8.46 -12.40
CA TYR A 171 -9.70 7.61 -11.22
C TYR A 171 -8.49 6.70 -11.32
N THR A 172 -7.51 6.90 -10.45
CA THR A 172 -6.27 6.12 -10.48
C THR A 172 -6.40 4.80 -9.71
N GLU A 173 -5.62 3.80 -10.08
CA GLU A 173 -5.79 2.42 -9.61
C GLU A 173 -4.95 2.07 -8.36
N SER A 174 -4.07 2.99 -7.93
CA SER A 174 -3.25 2.83 -6.72
C SER A 174 -2.79 4.18 -6.18
N CYS A 175 -2.33 4.23 -4.92
CA CYS A 175 -1.70 5.41 -4.34
C CYS A 175 -0.47 5.86 -5.15
N GLU A 176 0.32 4.92 -5.66
CA GLU A 176 1.48 5.22 -6.50
C GLU A 176 1.05 5.91 -7.80
N LYS A 177 0.06 5.36 -8.51
CA LYS A 177 -0.47 5.98 -9.74
C LYS A 177 -1.11 7.34 -9.47
N THR A 178 -1.71 7.55 -8.27
CA THR A 178 -2.23 8.85 -7.85
C THR A 178 -1.10 9.88 -7.72
N ALA A 179 -0.04 9.56 -7.02
CA ALA A 179 1.13 10.43 -6.90
C ALA A 179 1.80 10.68 -8.26
N THR A 180 1.96 9.63 -9.07
CA THR A 180 2.57 9.71 -10.42
C THR A 180 1.77 10.60 -11.36
N ALA A 181 0.43 10.63 -11.27
CA ALA A 181 -0.39 11.50 -12.11
C ALA A 181 -0.06 13.00 -11.92
N VAL A 182 0.29 13.40 -10.70
CA VAL A 182 0.77 14.77 -10.41
C VAL A 182 2.21 14.96 -10.89
N SER A 183 3.10 14.03 -10.55
CA SER A 183 4.54 14.19 -10.87
C SER A 183 4.79 14.23 -12.38
N LEU A 184 4.00 13.52 -13.18
CA LEU A 184 4.04 13.54 -14.64
C LEU A 184 3.20 14.66 -15.27
N LYS A 185 2.58 15.55 -14.46
CA LYS A 185 1.72 16.66 -14.93
C LYS A 185 0.51 16.19 -15.75
N ALA A 186 0.08 14.94 -15.60
CA ALA A 186 -1.14 14.43 -16.21
C ALA A 186 -2.39 15.11 -15.62
N VAL A 187 -2.31 15.52 -14.35
CA VAL A 187 -3.33 16.29 -13.65
C VAL A 187 -2.70 17.47 -12.90
N ASP A 188 -3.52 18.45 -12.55
CA ASP A 188 -3.07 19.63 -11.82
C ASP A 188 -3.04 19.41 -10.30
N ALA A 189 -3.94 18.54 -9.80
CA ALA A 189 -4.01 18.16 -8.39
C ALA A 189 -4.63 16.77 -8.19
N VAL A 190 -4.33 16.18 -7.03
CA VAL A 190 -5.04 15.02 -6.50
C VAL A 190 -5.38 15.23 -5.04
N ILE A 191 -6.41 14.54 -4.55
CA ILE A 191 -6.61 14.36 -3.11
C ILE A 191 -5.89 13.06 -2.73
N GLY A 192 -4.79 13.20 -1.99
CA GLY A 192 -3.82 12.14 -1.71
C GLY A 192 -3.44 12.04 -0.22
N TRP A 193 -2.27 11.50 0.04
CA TRP A 193 -1.65 11.46 1.35
C TRP A 193 -0.56 12.53 1.48
N SER A 194 -0.36 13.07 2.67
CA SER A 194 0.70 14.05 2.96
C SER A 194 2.11 13.56 2.59
N VAL A 195 2.32 12.26 2.60
CA VAL A 195 3.61 11.62 2.29
C VAL A 195 3.96 11.61 0.80
N PHE A 196 3.01 11.87 -0.12
CA PHE A 196 3.28 11.78 -1.56
C PHE A 196 4.36 12.75 -2.03
N GLN A 197 4.48 13.95 -1.42
CA GLN A 197 5.57 14.86 -1.76
C GLN A 197 6.96 14.29 -1.47
N TYR A 198 7.08 13.38 -0.50
CA TYR A 198 8.36 12.77 -0.14
C TYR A 198 8.72 11.57 -1.02
N TRP A 199 7.76 11.09 -1.83
CA TRP A 199 8.03 10.06 -2.84
C TRP A 199 8.68 10.65 -4.10
N ASP A 200 8.37 11.91 -4.41
CA ASP A 200 8.98 12.66 -5.53
C ASP A 200 9.07 14.16 -5.18
N PRO A 201 10.00 14.56 -4.27
CA PRO A 201 10.05 15.91 -3.73
C PRO A 201 10.44 16.98 -4.75
N GLN A 202 10.97 16.56 -5.90
CA GLN A 202 11.32 17.47 -6.98
C GLN A 202 10.09 17.84 -7.85
N ARG A 203 9.03 17.03 -7.81
CA ARG A 203 7.87 17.18 -8.70
C ARG A 203 6.53 17.34 -7.98
N ILE A 204 6.45 16.92 -6.72
CA ILE A 204 5.21 16.98 -5.94
C ILE A 204 5.38 17.94 -4.76
N GLU A 205 4.32 18.72 -4.51
CA GLU A 205 4.16 19.57 -3.34
C GLU A 205 2.83 19.24 -2.65
N THR A 206 2.80 19.33 -1.33
CA THR A 206 1.60 19.06 -0.54
C THR A 206 0.97 20.35 -0.07
N VAL A 207 -0.32 20.49 -0.28
CA VAL A 207 -1.19 21.53 0.27
C VAL A 207 -2.03 20.87 1.37
N PRO A 208 -1.86 21.25 2.64
CA PRO A 208 -2.63 20.68 3.74
C PRO A 208 -4.12 20.97 3.58
N LEU A 209 -4.96 20.02 3.94
CA LEU A 209 -6.38 20.25 4.17
C LEU A 209 -6.57 20.96 5.52
N LYS A 210 -7.68 21.69 5.66
CA LYS A 210 -8.06 22.24 6.96
C LYS A 210 -8.42 21.11 7.92
N ALA A 211 -8.19 21.33 9.21
CA ALA A 211 -8.46 20.34 10.22
C ALA A 211 -9.93 19.85 10.22
N ASP A 212 -10.89 20.76 10.00
CA ASP A 212 -12.31 20.44 9.94
C ASP A 212 -12.73 19.66 8.68
N GLU A 213 -11.93 19.73 7.61
CA GLU A 213 -12.12 18.96 6.38
C GLU A 213 -11.74 17.48 6.54
N ILE A 214 -10.81 17.16 7.43
CA ILE A 214 -10.34 15.79 7.69
C ILE A 214 -11.25 15.11 8.72
N SER A 215 -11.80 13.95 8.39
CA SER A 215 -12.67 13.18 9.29
C SER A 215 -11.88 12.33 10.28
N ARG A 216 -10.81 11.67 9.81
CA ARG A 216 -10.06 10.69 10.59
C ARG A 216 -8.59 10.59 10.14
N ILE A 217 -7.73 10.13 11.04
CA ILE A 217 -6.36 9.75 10.74
C ILE A 217 -6.36 8.37 10.09
N GLY A 218 -5.74 8.24 8.91
CA GLY A 218 -5.48 6.96 8.30
C GLY A 218 -4.36 6.19 9.01
N TYR A 219 -4.35 4.87 8.90
CA TYR A 219 -3.20 4.07 9.28
C TYR A 219 -3.04 2.89 8.32
N ILE A 220 -1.82 2.39 8.22
CA ILE A 220 -1.48 1.20 7.44
C ILE A 220 -1.44 0.01 8.41
N PRO A 221 -2.42 -0.91 8.34
CA PRO A 221 -2.43 -2.14 9.13
C PRO A 221 -1.68 -3.26 8.41
N VAL A 222 -1.25 -4.27 9.17
CA VAL A 222 -0.65 -5.51 8.64
C VAL A 222 -1.23 -6.71 9.37
N ALA A 223 -1.51 -7.80 8.64
CA ALA A 223 -1.92 -9.06 9.24
C ALA A 223 -1.40 -10.26 8.47
N ILE A 224 -1.29 -11.41 9.13
CA ILE A 224 -0.94 -12.68 8.52
C ILE A 224 -2.13 -13.17 7.68
N ALA A 225 -1.88 -13.52 6.43
CA ALA A 225 -2.90 -14.07 5.53
C ALA A 225 -3.26 -15.52 5.91
N ARG A 226 -4.53 -15.90 5.74
CA ARG A 226 -5.01 -17.27 5.99
C ARG A 226 -4.37 -18.32 5.06
N TYR A 227 -3.77 -17.89 3.96
CA TYR A 227 -3.18 -18.75 2.94
C TYR A 227 -1.69 -19.05 3.21
N THR A 228 -1.10 -18.47 4.26
CA THR A 228 0.32 -18.67 4.58
C THR A 228 0.63 -20.11 4.91
N ARG A 229 1.76 -20.57 4.40
CA ARG A 229 2.40 -21.83 4.79
C ARG A 229 3.57 -21.61 5.73
N ASN A 230 3.89 -20.36 6.05
CA ASN A 230 5.03 -19.98 6.86
C ASN A 230 4.67 -18.87 7.87
N ARG A 231 3.74 -19.21 8.79
CA ARG A 231 3.23 -18.27 9.80
C ARG A 231 4.35 -17.67 10.67
N ALA A 232 5.36 -18.46 11.01
CA ALA A 232 6.47 -17.98 11.83
C ALA A 232 7.31 -16.90 11.13
N ARG A 233 7.63 -17.09 9.85
CA ARG A 233 8.35 -16.09 9.06
C ARG A 233 7.50 -14.85 8.79
N ALA A 234 6.20 -15.02 8.54
CA ALA A 234 5.27 -13.90 8.40
C ALA A 234 5.24 -13.06 9.67
N GLN A 235 5.15 -13.69 10.85
CA GLN A 235 5.23 -13.00 12.13
C GLN A 235 6.57 -12.29 12.31
N GLN A 236 7.69 -12.93 11.99
CA GLN A 236 9.01 -12.32 12.08
C GLN A 236 9.15 -11.06 11.23
N PHE A 237 8.57 -11.02 10.02
CA PHE A 237 8.57 -9.83 9.18
C PHE A 237 7.68 -8.72 9.76
N ILE A 238 6.51 -9.06 10.31
CA ILE A 238 5.64 -8.11 10.99
C ILE A 238 6.36 -7.50 12.20
N ASP A 239 7.00 -8.33 13.02
CA ASP A 239 7.75 -7.89 14.20
C ASP A 239 8.92 -6.97 13.80
N PHE A 240 9.59 -7.28 12.69
CA PHE A 240 10.63 -6.40 12.14
C PHE A 240 10.05 -5.03 11.73
N MET A 241 8.94 -4.99 11.00
CA MET A 241 8.31 -3.72 10.61
C MET A 241 7.88 -2.87 11.83
N LEU A 242 7.51 -3.50 12.93
CA LEU A 242 7.11 -2.84 14.17
C LEU A 242 8.30 -2.50 15.08
N SER A 243 9.48 -3.05 14.83
CA SER A 243 10.70 -2.76 15.60
C SER A 243 11.16 -1.31 15.42
N GLY A 244 12.08 -0.87 16.29
CA GLY A 244 12.67 0.47 16.17
C GLY A 244 13.33 0.71 14.81
N GLU A 245 13.99 -0.32 14.25
CA GLU A 245 14.64 -0.24 12.93
C GLU A 245 13.61 -0.17 11.79
N GLY A 246 12.60 -1.05 11.80
CA GLY A 246 11.53 -1.02 10.80
C GLY A 246 10.77 0.32 10.82
N ARG A 247 10.39 0.81 12.00
CA ARG A 247 9.74 2.11 12.17
C ARG A 247 10.61 3.28 11.73
N ALA A 248 11.94 3.23 11.95
CA ALA A 248 12.86 4.26 11.48
C ALA A 248 12.88 4.36 9.95
N ILE A 249 12.73 3.23 9.23
CA ILE A 249 12.60 3.23 7.78
C ILE A 249 11.34 4.02 7.37
N PHE A 250 10.17 3.72 7.93
CA PHE A 250 8.95 4.47 7.62
C PHE A 250 9.06 5.95 7.99
N LYS A 251 9.68 6.28 9.13
CA LYS A 251 9.90 7.67 9.57
C LYS A 251 10.77 8.45 8.58
N LYS A 252 11.78 7.84 7.97
CA LYS A 252 12.61 8.42 6.91
C LYS A 252 11.78 8.89 5.71
N TYR A 253 10.67 8.21 5.42
CA TYR A 253 9.71 8.58 4.37
C TYR A 253 8.57 9.46 4.88
N HIS A 254 8.74 10.07 6.09
CA HIS A 254 7.80 11.02 6.70
C HIS A 254 6.40 10.47 7.03
N TYR A 255 6.28 9.16 7.27
CA TYR A 255 5.08 8.61 7.87
C TYR A 255 5.03 8.97 9.36
N PHE A 256 3.84 9.17 9.91
CA PHE A 256 3.66 9.40 11.32
C PHE A 256 3.78 8.09 12.10
N MET A 257 4.51 8.12 13.21
CA MET A 257 4.73 6.93 14.05
C MET A 257 3.63 6.76 15.09
N THR A 258 2.90 7.84 15.41
CA THR A 258 1.80 7.84 16.35
C THR A 258 0.62 8.66 15.83
N PRO A 259 -0.60 8.43 16.35
CA PRO A 259 -1.75 9.26 15.98
C PRO A 259 -1.60 10.71 16.49
N GLU A 260 -0.84 10.93 17.56
CA GLU A 260 -0.54 12.27 18.09
C GLU A 260 0.32 13.07 17.11
N GLU A 261 1.34 12.46 16.50
CA GLU A 261 2.14 13.11 15.45
C GLU A 261 1.27 13.50 14.25
N ALA A 262 0.37 12.59 13.80
CA ALA A 262 -0.56 12.88 12.72
C ALA A 262 -1.56 13.99 13.10
N GLY A 263 -2.08 13.96 14.32
CA GLY A 263 -2.97 14.97 14.87
C GLY A 263 -2.31 16.35 14.97
N ALA A 264 -1.05 16.39 15.39
CA ALA A 264 -0.26 17.62 15.43
C ALA A 264 -0.06 18.22 14.01
N TRP A 265 0.22 17.37 13.02
CA TRP A 265 0.34 17.81 11.62
C TRP A 265 -0.99 18.34 11.07
N ILE A 266 -2.12 17.70 11.41
CA ILE A 266 -3.47 18.13 11.01
C ILE A 266 -3.89 19.41 11.75
N GLY A 267 -3.31 19.70 12.92
CA GLY A 267 -3.71 20.79 13.82
C GLY A 267 -4.95 20.45 14.68
N SER A 268 -5.32 19.19 14.77
CA SER A 268 -6.49 18.72 15.58
C SER A 268 -6.39 17.23 15.86
N LYS A 269 -6.84 16.84 17.06
CA LYS A 269 -7.06 15.43 17.39
C LYS A 269 -8.24 14.90 16.56
N LYS A 270 -8.05 13.70 15.98
CA LYS A 270 -9.04 13.02 15.12
C LYS A 270 -9.22 11.57 15.53
N PRO A 271 -10.38 10.95 15.26
CA PRO A 271 -10.51 9.49 15.29
C PRO A 271 -9.45 8.81 14.45
N VAL A 272 -9.05 7.60 14.83
CA VAL A 272 -8.01 6.82 14.13
C VAL A 272 -8.64 5.63 13.43
N GLY A 273 -8.51 5.57 12.09
CA GLY A 273 -9.05 4.49 11.29
C GLY A 273 -10.58 4.48 11.28
N GLY A 274 -11.16 3.29 11.38
CA GLY A 274 -12.58 3.05 11.18
C GLY A 274 -12.90 2.60 9.77
N GLU A 275 -14.18 2.47 9.46
CA GLU A 275 -14.69 2.10 8.13
C GLU A 275 -15.54 3.24 7.58
N TYR A 276 -15.40 3.50 6.28
CA TYR A 276 -16.26 4.41 5.55
C TYR A 276 -17.04 3.63 4.49
N PHE A 277 -18.35 3.82 4.47
CA PHE A 277 -19.23 3.20 3.49
C PHE A 277 -19.39 4.12 2.29
N LEU A 278 -18.89 3.66 1.16
CA LEU A 278 -18.91 4.43 -0.09
C LEU A 278 -20.35 4.66 -0.56
N PRO A 279 -20.79 5.93 -0.77
CA PRO A 279 -22.09 6.22 -1.36
C PRO A 279 -22.23 5.62 -2.77
N ALA A 280 -23.43 5.17 -3.11
CA ALA A 280 -23.71 4.48 -4.38
C ALA A 280 -23.32 5.30 -5.62
N GLU A 281 -23.40 6.62 -5.56
CA GLU A 281 -23.01 7.55 -6.63
C GLU A 281 -21.52 7.58 -6.97
N TRP A 282 -20.67 7.01 -6.10
CA TRP A 282 -19.23 6.84 -6.30
C TRP A 282 -18.83 5.43 -6.73
N ILE A 283 -19.78 4.50 -6.74
CA ILE A 283 -19.59 3.14 -7.25
C ILE A 283 -19.71 3.21 -8.77
N ARG A 284 -18.67 2.77 -9.48
CA ARG A 284 -18.68 2.75 -10.95
C ARG A 284 -19.54 1.59 -11.44
N LYS A 285 -20.49 1.91 -12.29
CA LYS A 285 -21.33 0.92 -12.99
C LYS A 285 -20.57 0.27 -14.13
#